data_c81b26186081a414e7a53b3a31a6244a
#
_entry.id   c81b26186081a414e7a53b3a31a6244a
#
_cell.length_a   1.000
_cell.length_b   1.000
_cell.length_c   1.000
_cell.angle_alpha   90.00
_cell.angle_beta   90.00
_cell.angle_gamma   90.00
#
_symmetry.space_group_name_H-M   'P 1'
#
loop_
_entity.id
_entity.type
_entity.pdbx_description
1 polymer ?
#
loop_
_entity_poly.entity_id
_entity_poly.type
_entity_poly.pdbx_seq_one_letter_code
_entity_poly.pdbx_strand_id
1 'polypeptide(L)'
;SNQLRELYRQQAVKHMHNNEPRTNRTDDQEPIAEQDEVTRVIQQRAINITQKLAQTSDKDHIMKEAKELFYDGEFLGKLDTNLHLLCCKNGIFDFKEKTFRNGVPEDNISMSTNIDYFPLDEVKNKTKIEAINRFMDELFPEKPLCNYMWDHLSSTLLGTSTNQTFNMYIGGGQNGKSVLVNLMEIVLGDYKGDVPLTLVTDRRGKVGGLAPEIVQLKGKRYAVMQEPSKGDRVNEGIMKQLTSGKDPIQGRAPYMPQTISFYPQFKLVVTCNVLMEIKSNDHGTWRRIRAVPFKSLFTEKPVEGDAEKPYQFLIDKTIDEKFDSWKEVFLAMLVKRA
;
A
#
# COMPACT_ATOMS: atom_id res chain seq x y z
N SER A 1 -11.69 21.54 3.82
CA SER A 1 -12.34 22.85 4.10
C SER A 1 -12.84 22.98 5.53
N ASN A 2 -13.37 21.93 6.16
CA ASN A 2 -13.87 22.00 7.55
C ASN A 2 -12.76 22.24 8.57
N GLN A 3 -11.57 21.63 8.40
CA GLN A 3 -10.41 21.87 9.25
C GLN A 3 -9.90 23.32 9.14
N LEU A 4 -9.80 23.85 7.93
CA LEU A 4 -9.36 25.23 7.70
C LEU A 4 -10.36 26.23 8.30
N ARG A 5 -11.66 25.97 8.13
CA ARG A 5 -12.72 26.79 8.72
C ARG A 5 -12.65 26.80 10.26
N GLU A 6 -12.42 25.65 10.87
CA GLU A 6 -12.29 25.53 12.30
C GLU A 6 -11.02 26.23 12.82
N LEU A 7 -9.92 26.16 12.10
CA LEU A 7 -8.67 26.86 12.43
C LEU A 7 -8.86 28.40 12.45
N TYR A 8 -9.53 28.95 11.42
CA TYR A 8 -9.83 30.39 11.39
C TYR A 8 -10.84 30.81 12.48
N ARG A 9 -11.82 29.94 12.79
CA ARG A 9 -12.75 30.16 13.91
C ARG A 9 -12.02 30.20 15.25
N GLN A 10 -11.10 29.26 15.50
CA GLN A 10 -10.27 29.24 16.71
C GLN A 10 -9.38 30.48 16.81
N GLN A 11 -8.79 30.94 15.71
CA GLN A 11 -8.02 32.19 15.70
C GLN A 11 -8.90 33.41 16.03
N ALA A 12 -10.08 33.50 15.46
CA ALA A 12 -11.01 34.58 15.78
C ALA A 12 -11.39 34.59 17.27
N VAL A 13 -11.69 33.43 17.85
CA VAL A 13 -12.00 33.27 19.28
C VAL A 13 -10.78 33.61 20.16
N LYS A 14 -9.59 33.18 19.79
CA LYS A 14 -8.36 33.48 20.54
C LYS A 14 -8.10 35.00 20.62
N HIS A 15 -8.33 35.72 19.53
CA HIS A 15 -8.21 37.17 19.52
C HIS A 15 -9.33 37.88 20.32
N MET A 16 -10.51 37.26 20.47
CA MET A 16 -11.59 37.79 21.34
C MET A 16 -11.21 37.68 22.84
N HIS A 17 -10.63 36.56 23.26
CA HIS A 17 -10.27 36.36 24.69
C HIS A 17 -9.05 37.17 25.16
N ASN A 18 -8.16 37.55 24.26
CA ASN A 18 -7.00 38.36 24.61
C ASN A 18 -7.38 39.86 24.86
N ASN A 19 -8.60 40.27 24.63
CA ASN A 19 -9.10 41.62 24.78
C ASN A 19 -10.05 41.81 26.00
N GLU A 20 -10.07 40.87 26.97
CA GLU A 20 -10.72 41.19 28.26
C GLU A 20 -9.97 42.33 28.96
N PRO A 21 -10.66 43.38 29.44
CA PRO A 21 -10.01 44.53 30.07
C PRO A 21 -9.29 44.07 31.35
N ARG A 22 -7.99 44.04 31.33
CA ARG A 22 -7.18 43.85 32.55
C ARG A 22 -7.33 45.13 33.40
N THR A 23 -8.18 45.03 34.41
CA THR A 23 -8.29 46.03 35.49
C THR A 23 -7.02 45.97 36.32
N ASN A 24 -6.01 46.76 35.98
CA ASN A 24 -4.88 47.26 36.77
C ASN A 24 -3.72 47.56 35.80
N ARG A 25 -3.60 48.83 35.36
CA ARG A 25 -2.42 49.32 34.68
C ARG A 25 -2.05 50.72 35.24
N THR A 26 -0.79 50.87 35.55
CA THR A 26 -0.09 52.09 35.89
C THR A 26 0.17 52.93 34.61
N ASP A 27 0.17 54.25 34.78
CA ASP A 27 0.02 55.34 33.81
C ASP A 27 1.16 55.61 32.79
N ASP A 28 1.91 54.64 32.31
CA ASP A 28 2.98 54.89 31.35
C ASP A 28 3.01 53.86 30.21
N GLN A 29 2.03 53.83 29.32
CA GLN A 29 2.15 53.10 28.05
C GLN A 29 1.34 53.74 26.91
N GLU A 30 2.00 53.81 25.70
CA GLU A 30 1.53 54.39 24.45
C GLU A 30 0.20 53.85 23.91
N PRO A 31 -0.41 54.48 22.89
CA PRO A 31 -1.85 54.50 22.67
C PRO A 31 -2.43 53.10 22.38
N ILE A 32 -3.24 52.63 23.31
CA ILE A 32 -4.06 51.43 23.27
C ILE A 32 -4.99 51.39 22.04
N ALA A 33 -5.31 52.56 21.45
CA ALA A 33 -6.23 52.71 20.32
C ALA A 33 -5.75 52.00 19.03
N GLU A 34 -4.46 52.01 18.74
CA GLU A 34 -3.93 51.46 17.48
C GLU A 34 -3.83 49.91 17.50
N GLN A 35 -3.49 49.34 18.64
CA GLN A 35 -3.49 47.87 18.83
C GLN A 35 -4.90 47.27 18.80
N ASP A 36 -5.88 47.98 19.34
CA ASP A 36 -7.30 47.55 19.34
C ASP A 36 -7.89 47.62 17.92
N GLU A 37 -7.50 48.57 17.10
CA GLU A 37 -7.96 48.72 15.72
C GLU A 37 -7.39 47.60 14.82
N VAL A 38 -6.10 47.29 14.94
CA VAL A 38 -5.47 46.16 14.22
C VAL A 38 -6.11 44.84 14.61
N THR A 39 -6.40 44.61 15.89
CA THR A 39 -7.04 43.41 16.39
C THR A 39 -8.47 43.24 15.85
N ARG A 40 -9.25 44.35 15.80
CA ARG A 40 -10.60 44.36 15.22
C ARG A 40 -10.57 44.02 13.72
N VAL A 41 -9.61 44.57 12.97
CA VAL A 41 -9.44 44.29 11.54
C VAL A 41 -9.11 42.80 11.32
N ILE A 42 -8.23 42.21 12.14
CA ILE A 42 -7.88 40.77 12.06
C ILE A 42 -9.11 39.89 12.38
N GLN A 43 -9.86 40.24 13.43
CA GLN A 43 -11.09 39.53 13.79
C GLN A 43 -12.11 39.57 12.67
N GLN A 44 -12.37 40.74 12.12
CA GLN A 44 -13.34 40.90 11.01
C GLN A 44 -12.90 40.11 9.76
N ARG A 45 -11.60 40.08 9.44
CA ARG A 45 -11.06 39.30 8.36
C ARG A 45 -11.25 37.78 8.61
N ALA A 46 -10.96 37.30 9.81
CA ALA A 46 -11.15 35.91 10.19
C ALA A 46 -12.61 35.48 10.10
N ILE A 47 -13.56 36.34 10.54
CA ILE A 47 -15.01 36.11 10.41
C ILE A 47 -15.40 36.04 8.94
N ASN A 48 -14.97 36.99 8.12
CA ASN A 48 -15.28 37.02 6.69
C ASN A 48 -14.74 35.77 5.96
N ILE A 49 -13.51 35.32 6.27
CA ILE A 49 -12.92 34.10 5.71
C ILE A 49 -13.77 32.88 6.14
N THR A 50 -14.17 32.82 7.42
CA THR A 50 -15.01 31.73 7.93
C THR A 50 -16.35 31.65 7.21
N GLN A 51 -16.99 32.80 6.93
CA GLN A 51 -18.24 32.89 6.16
C GLN A 51 -18.05 32.44 4.71
N LYS A 52 -17.00 32.91 4.02
CA LYS A 52 -16.67 32.49 2.65
C LYS A 52 -16.40 30.97 2.57
N LEU A 53 -15.66 30.41 3.52
CA LEU A 53 -15.41 28.96 3.58
C LEU A 53 -16.66 28.15 3.92
N ALA A 54 -17.76 28.78 4.36
CA ALA A 54 -19.06 28.12 4.55
C ALA A 54 -19.87 28.03 3.25
N GLN A 55 -19.65 28.94 2.29
CA GLN A 55 -20.41 29.01 1.04
C GLN A 55 -19.78 28.15 -0.05
N THR A 56 -20.60 27.38 -0.78
CA THR A 56 -20.12 26.48 -1.83
C THR A 56 -19.52 27.27 -3.00
N SER A 57 -20.19 28.35 -3.42
CA SER A 57 -19.70 29.22 -4.51
C SER A 57 -18.28 29.77 -4.26
N ASP A 58 -18.02 30.25 -3.03
CA ASP A 58 -16.71 30.79 -2.68
C ASP A 58 -15.63 29.70 -2.65
N LYS A 59 -15.99 28.49 -2.16
CA LYS A 59 -15.10 27.33 -2.22
C LYS A 59 -14.78 26.92 -3.66
N ASP A 60 -15.77 26.94 -4.54
CA ASP A 60 -15.57 26.62 -5.96
C ASP A 60 -14.65 27.64 -6.66
N HIS A 61 -14.80 28.93 -6.36
CA HIS A 61 -13.91 29.97 -6.87
C HIS A 61 -12.47 29.78 -6.34
N ILE A 62 -12.30 29.54 -5.03
CA ILE A 62 -10.99 29.26 -4.43
C ILE A 62 -10.36 28.03 -5.09
N MET A 63 -11.13 26.95 -5.29
CA MET A 63 -10.62 25.72 -5.92
C MET A 63 -10.26 25.93 -7.40
N LYS A 64 -11.01 26.79 -8.11
CA LYS A 64 -10.69 27.14 -9.50
C LYS A 64 -9.37 27.87 -9.60
N GLU A 65 -9.15 28.88 -8.76
CA GLU A 65 -7.90 29.62 -8.68
C GLU A 65 -6.73 28.73 -8.25
N ALA A 66 -6.95 27.91 -7.22
CA ALA A 66 -5.95 26.97 -6.73
C ALA A 66 -5.47 25.97 -7.80
N LYS A 67 -6.35 25.55 -8.71
CA LYS A 67 -5.97 24.66 -9.83
C LYS A 67 -4.93 25.31 -10.76
N GLU A 68 -5.00 26.60 -10.96
CA GLU A 68 -4.06 27.34 -11.81
C GLU A 68 -2.76 27.61 -11.05
N LEU A 69 -2.87 28.11 -9.80
CA LEU A 69 -1.71 28.46 -8.98
C LEU A 69 -0.83 27.28 -8.57
N PHE A 70 -1.45 26.14 -8.29
CA PHE A 70 -0.73 24.94 -7.83
C PHE A 70 -0.59 23.87 -8.92
N TYR A 71 -0.78 24.24 -10.19
CA TYR A 71 -0.62 23.31 -11.29
C TYR A 71 0.84 22.90 -11.46
N ASP A 72 1.12 21.61 -11.22
CA ASP A 72 2.39 20.96 -11.59
C ASP A 72 2.09 19.84 -12.59
N GLY A 73 2.44 20.06 -13.87
CA GLY A 73 2.23 19.07 -14.94
C GLY A 73 3.03 17.76 -14.73
N GLU A 74 4.08 17.79 -13.91
CA GLU A 74 4.91 16.61 -13.62
C GLU A 74 4.51 15.88 -12.34
N PHE A 75 3.66 16.47 -11.49
CA PHE A 75 3.30 15.94 -10.18
C PHE A 75 2.82 14.49 -10.23
N LEU A 76 1.86 14.19 -11.11
CA LEU A 76 1.34 12.82 -11.28
C LEU A 76 2.41 11.83 -11.77
N GLY A 77 3.40 12.33 -12.51
CA GLY A 77 4.54 11.52 -12.96
C GLY A 77 5.49 11.17 -11.83
N LYS A 78 5.70 12.09 -10.88
CA LYS A 78 6.59 11.93 -9.70
C LYS A 78 5.95 11.08 -8.61
N LEU A 79 4.61 11.05 -8.56
CA LEU A 79 3.85 10.41 -7.50
C LEU A 79 4.09 8.89 -7.47
N ASP A 80 4.40 8.34 -6.30
CA ASP A 80 4.63 6.91 -6.02
C ASP A 80 5.81 6.29 -6.81
N THR A 81 6.81 7.09 -7.19
CA THR A 81 7.96 6.60 -7.97
C THR A 81 9.13 6.14 -7.10
N ASN A 82 9.20 6.51 -5.83
CA ASN A 82 10.30 6.12 -4.97
C ASN A 82 10.17 4.65 -4.55
N LEU A 83 11.13 3.83 -5.00
CA LEU A 83 11.13 2.38 -4.81
C LEU A 83 11.49 1.94 -3.38
N HIS A 84 12.06 2.83 -2.59
CA HIS A 84 12.64 2.53 -1.27
C HIS A 84 11.85 3.11 -0.09
N LEU A 85 10.82 3.92 -0.35
CA LEU A 85 9.97 4.45 0.69
C LEU A 85 8.70 3.62 0.85
N LEU A 86 8.33 3.30 2.09
CA LEU A 86 7.07 2.66 2.45
C LEU A 86 6.31 3.57 3.40
N CYS A 87 5.18 4.08 2.98
CA CYS A 87 4.33 4.90 3.83
C CYS A 87 3.45 4.02 4.71
N CYS A 88 3.52 4.25 6.01
CA CYS A 88 2.64 3.70 7.03
C CYS A 88 1.72 4.80 7.55
N LYS A 89 0.69 4.45 8.30
CA LYS A 89 -0.26 5.43 8.84
C LYS A 89 0.41 6.49 9.74
N ASN A 90 1.45 6.12 10.46
CA ASN A 90 2.17 6.97 11.42
C ASN A 90 3.51 7.52 10.91
N GLY A 91 3.89 7.31 9.64
CA GLY A 91 5.14 7.82 9.06
C GLY A 91 5.63 7.01 7.86
N ILE A 92 6.87 7.23 7.48
CA ILE A 92 7.51 6.61 6.32
C ILE A 92 8.74 5.83 6.76
N PHE A 93 8.85 4.56 6.31
CA PHE A 93 10.07 3.79 6.43
C PHE A 93 10.92 3.97 5.17
N ASP A 94 12.15 4.43 5.35
CA ASP A 94 13.16 4.57 4.30
C ASP A 94 14.12 3.37 4.34
N PHE A 95 14.04 2.49 3.34
CA PHE A 95 14.87 1.28 3.26
C PHE A 95 16.33 1.57 2.88
N LYS A 96 16.63 2.73 2.27
CA LYS A 96 18.02 3.12 1.99
C LYS A 96 18.74 3.53 3.27
N GLU A 97 18.10 4.43 4.01
CA GLU A 97 18.64 4.98 5.26
C GLU A 97 18.35 4.06 6.46
N LYS A 98 17.51 3.04 6.29
CA LYS A 98 17.03 2.13 7.35
C LYS A 98 16.44 2.87 8.55
N THR A 99 15.70 3.94 8.27
CA THR A 99 15.12 4.83 9.29
C THR A 99 13.62 4.95 9.11
N PHE A 100 12.93 5.16 10.22
CA PHE A 100 11.52 5.53 10.24
C PHE A 100 11.39 7.00 10.62
N ARG A 101 10.69 7.78 9.82
CA ARG A 101 10.57 9.23 9.98
C ARG A 101 9.17 9.74 9.61
N ASN A 102 8.88 10.96 9.97
CA ASN A 102 7.69 11.65 9.45
C ASN A 102 7.78 11.83 7.94
N GLY A 103 6.64 11.71 7.27
CA GLY A 103 6.53 12.02 5.85
C GLY A 103 6.64 13.51 5.60
N VAL A 104 7.18 13.87 4.43
CA VAL A 104 7.23 15.24 3.91
C VAL A 104 6.60 15.28 2.52
N PRO A 105 6.09 16.45 2.05
CA PRO A 105 5.45 16.55 0.73
C PRO A 105 6.34 16.08 -0.43
N GLU A 106 7.64 16.27 -0.31
CA GLU A 106 8.66 15.92 -1.30
C GLU A 106 8.82 14.41 -1.50
N ASP A 107 8.31 13.59 -0.57
CA ASP A 107 8.29 12.12 -0.72
C ASP A 107 7.38 11.68 -1.87
N ASN A 108 6.42 12.51 -2.28
CA ASN A 108 5.49 12.27 -3.39
C ASN A 108 4.81 10.90 -3.31
N ILE A 109 4.26 10.56 -2.15
CA ILE A 109 3.59 9.28 -1.90
C ILE A 109 2.10 9.50 -1.72
N SER A 110 1.27 8.76 -2.46
CA SER A 110 -0.18 8.76 -2.33
C SER A 110 -0.74 7.48 -1.68
N MET A 111 0.07 6.46 -1.51
CA MET A 111 -0.30 5.15 -0.98
C MET A 111 0.16 4.97 0.46
N SER A 112 -0.58 4.17 1.22
CA SER A 112 -0.24 3.82 2.60
C SER A 112 -0.54 2.35 2.88
N THR A 113 0.18 1.77 3.83
CA THR A 113 -0.20 0.48 4.42
C THR A 113 -1.49 0.57 5.24
N ASN A 114 -1.91 1.78 5.61
CA ASN A 114 -3.07 2.08 6.46
C ASN A 114 -2.97 1.51 7.88
N ILE A 115 -1.82 0.95 8.25
CA ILE A 115 -1.49 0.49 9.61
C ILE A 115 -0.26 1.22 10.14
N ASP A 116 -0.12 1.25 11.45
CA ASP A 116 1.02 1.86 12.11
C ASP A 116 2.25 0.93 12.05
N TYR A 117 3.43 1.52 11.89
CA TYR A 117 4.69 0.81 12.02
C TYR A 117 5.35 1.13 13.36
N PHE A 118 5.79 0.10 14.06
CA PHE A 118 6.63 0.19 15.25
C PHE A 118 7.83 -0.73 15.08
N PRO A 119 9.04 -0.33 15.50
CA PRO A 119 10.19 -1.23 15.54
C PRO A 119 9.86 -2.51 16.31
N LEU A 120 10.34 -3.65 15.83
CA LEU A 120 10.05 -4.95 16.42
C LEU A 120 10.67 -5.06 17.81
N ASP A 121 9.83 -5.10 18.84
CA ASP A 121 10.19 -5.41 20.21
C ASP A 121 9.96 -6.92 20.46
N GLU A 122 11.04 -7.69 20.42
CA GLU A 122 10.97 -9.15 20.52
C GLU A 122 10.47 -9.63 21.89
N VAL A 123 10.72 -8.88 22.95
CA VAL A 123 10.28 -9.23 24.32
C VAL A 123 8.79 -8.97 24.48
N LYS A 124 8.36 -7.76 24.13
CA LYS A 124 6.95 -7.34 24.24
C LYS A 124 6.03 -8.13 23.32
N ASN A 125 6.51 -8.47 22.11
CA ASN A 125 5.71 -9.15 21.10
C ASN A 125 5.97 -10.65 21.00
N LYS A 126 6.69 -11.25 21.96
CA LYS A 126 7.14 -12.65 21.92
C LYS A 126 6.02 -13.62 21.51
N THR A 127 4.89 -13.58 22.20
CA THR A 127 3.74 -14.49 21.93
C THR A 127 3.19 -14.33 20.51
N LYS A 128 3.12 -13.07 20.01
CA LYS A 128 2.65 -12.80 18.65
C LYS A 128 3.66 -13.31 17.61
N ILE A 129 4.94 -13.06 17.84
CA ILE A 129 6.03 -13.52 16.97
C ILE A 129 6.04 -15.05 16.89
N GLU A 130 5.90 -15.75 18.02
CA GLU A 130 5.81 -17.21 18.06
C GLU A 130 4.58 -17.74 17.30
N ALA A 131 3.43 -17.07 17.46
CA ALA A 131 2.20 -17.43 16.76
C ALA A 131 2.32 -17.23 15.23
N ILE A 132 2.91 -16.10 14.81
CA ILE A 132 3.16 -15.79 13.39
C ILE A 132 4.16 -16.78 12.78
N ASN A 133 5.25 -17.09 13.49
CA ASN A 133 6.23 -18.05 13.02
C ASN A 133 5.60 -19.45 12.89
N ARG A 134 4.79 -19.87 13.86
CA ARG A 134 4.04 -21.14 13.78
C ARG A 134 3.12 -21.15 12.55
N PHE A 135 2.36 -20.10 12.33
CA PHE A 135 1.50 -19.98 11.16
C PHE A 135 2.28 -20.14 9.85
N MET A 136 3.44 -19.51 9.73
CA MET A 136 4.30 -19.62 8.54
C MET A 136 4.95 -21.01 8.42
N ASP A 137 5.35 -21.64 9.53
CA ASP A 137 5.90 -22.98 9.54
C ASP A 137 4.83 -24.04 9.22
N GLU A 138 3.58 -23.85 9.63
CA GLU A 138 2.44 -24.69 9.25
C GLU A 138 2.06 -24.50 7.77
N LEU A 139 2.11 -23.28 7.24
CA LEU A 139 1.90 -23.04 5.80
C LEU A 139 3.00 -23.67 4.93
N PHE A 140 4.25 -23.59 5.40
CA PHE A 140 5.44 -24.02 4.68
C PHE A 140 6.33 -24.91 5.57
N PRO A 141 5.95 -26.18 5.77
CA PRO A 141 6.71 -27.09 6.65
C PRO A 141 8.14 -27.35 6.22
N GLU A 142 8.41 -27.20 4.92
CA GLU A 142 9.78 -27.30 4.37
C GLU A 142 10.55 -26.00 4.60
N LYS A 143 11.55 -26.06 5.48
CA LYS A 143 12.31 -24.86 5.91
C LYS A 143 12.91 -24.02 4.77
N PRO A 144 13.47 -24.60 3.69
CA PRO A 144 13.94 -23.81 2.56
C PRO A 144 12.82 -23.03 1.87
N LEU A 145 11.64 -23.63 1.73
CA LEU A 145 10.48 -22.97 1.14
C LEU A 145 9.91 -21.88 2.07
N CYS A 146 9.83 -22.15 3.38
CA CYS A 146 9.43 -21.15 4.37
C CYS A 146 10.35 -19.92 4.34
N ASN A 147 11.68 -20.14 4.30
CA ASN A 147 12.65 -19.05 4.21
C ASN A 147 12.49 -18.26 2.90
N TYR A 148 12.32 -18.93 1.77
CA TYR A 148 12.04 -18.28 0.49
C TYR A 148 10.77 -17.41 0.59
N MET A 149 9.70 -17.92 1.20
CA MET A 149 8.46 -17.19 1.33
C MET A 149 8.62 -15.95 2.22
N TRP A 150 9.35 -16.03 3.31
CA TRP A 150 9.68 -14.87 4.12
C TRP A 150 10.44 -13.81 3.30
N ASP A 151 11.45 -14.20 2.50
CA ASP A 151 12.20 -13.29 1.63
C ASP A 151 11.30 -12.69 0.54
N HIS A 152 10.45 -13.52 -0.08
CA HIS A 152 9.52 -13.07 -1.09
C HIS A 152 8.52 -12.04 -0.53
N LEU A 153 7.87 -12.33 0.61
CA LEU A 153 6.90 -11.45 1.24
C LEU A 153 7.58 -10.13 1.70
N SER A 154 8.75 -10.22 2.30
CA SER A 154 9.53 -9.03 2.70
C SER A 154 9.91 -8.16 1.50
N SER A 155 10.26 -8.78 0.37
CA SER A 155 10.59 -8.04 -0.85
C SER A 155 9.42 -7.21 -1.41
N THR A 156 8.17 -7.54 -1.03
CA THR A 156 6.99 -6.75 -1.45
C THR A 156 6.90 -5.38 -0.80
N LEU A 157 7.66 -5.13 0.28
CA LEU A 157 7.75 -3.80 0.89
C LEU A 157 8.56 -2.81 0.04
N LEU A 158 9.38 -3.33 -0.88
CA LEU A 158 10.22 -2.56 -1.79
C LEU A 158 9.63 -2.54 -3.20
N GLY A 159 9.69 -1.39 -3.87
CA GLY A 159 9.28 -1.25 -5.28
C GLY A 159 10.29 -1.79 -6.28
N THR A 160 11.40 -2.37 -5.84
CA THR A 160 12.45 -2.91 -6.72
C THR A 160 12.03 -4.27 -7.28
N SER A 161 12.30 -4.54 -8.55
CA SER A 161 12.03 -5.84 -9.22
C SER A 161 13.32 -6.53 -9.68
N THR A 162 14.34 -6.50 -8.83
CA THR A 162 15.70 -7.05 -9.13
C THR A 162 15.65 -8.53 -9.51
N ASN A 163 14.82 -9.32 -8.84
CA ASN A 163 14.70 -10.76 -9.06
C ASN A 163 13.83 -11.13 -10.26
N GLN A 164 13.05 -10.20 -10.78
CA GLN A 164 12.18 -10.40 -11.95
C GLN A 164 11.27 -11.63 -11.85
N THR A 165 10.74 -11.94 -10.67
CA THR A 165 10.03 -13.21 -10.42
C THR A 165 8.54 -13.11 -10.66
N PHE A 166 7.99 -14.20 -11.20
CA PHE A 166 6.57 -14.49 -11.27
C PHE A 166 6.28 -15.68 -10.36
N ASN A 167 5.53 -15.45 -9.28
CA ASN A 167 5.29 -16.47 -8.27
C ASN A 167 3.93 -17.14 -8.50
N MET A 168 3.91 -18.45 -8.58
CA MET A 168 2.70 -19.26 -8.70
C MET A 168 2.47 -20.00 -7.39
N TYR A 169 1.45 -19.60 -6.63
CA TYR A 169 1.03 -20.28 -5.41
C TYR A 169 0.11 -21.44 -5.76
N ILE A 170 0.62 -22.66 -5.65
CA ILE A 170 -0.04 -23.86 -6.17
C ILE A 170 -0.55 -24.72 -5.02
N GLY A 171 -1.83 -25.16 -5.10
CA GLY A 171 -2.37 -26.10 -4.13
C GLY A 171 -3.87 -26.32 -4.26
N GLY A 172 -4.33 -27.52 -3.97
CA GLY A 172 -5.66 -28.05 -4.28
C GLY A 172 -6.83 -27.67 -3.35
N GLY A 173 -6.69 -26.60 -2.55
CA GLY A 173 -7.72 -26.16 -1.58
C GLY A 173 -7.33 -26.49 -0.14
N GLN A 174 -7.93 -25.76 0.83
CA GLN A 174 -7.69 -25.92 2.28
C GLN A 174 -6.21 -25.89 2.71
N ASN A 175 -5.38 -25.14 1.99
CA ASN A 175 -3.92 -25.10 2.12
C ASN A 175 -3.39 -23.73 2.53
N GLY A 176 -4.27 -22.78 2.89
CA GLY A 176 -3.90 -21.50 3.45
C GLY A 176 -3.47 -20.42 2.43
N LYS A 177 -3.54 -20.66 1.09
CA LYS A 177 -3.20 -19.65 0.07
C LYS A 177 -3.96 -18.34 0.26
N SER A 178 -5.30 -18.42 0.29
CA SER A 178 -6.15 -17.24 0.44
C SER A 178 -5.96 -16.55 1.78
N VAL A 179 -5.70 -17.32 2.84
CA VAL A 179 -5.41 -16.80 4.18
C VAL A 179 -4.13 -15.99 4.20
N LEU A 180 -3.06 -16.46 3.54
CA LEU A 180 -1.81 -15.70 3.41
C LEU A 180 -1.99 -14.42 2.57
N VAL A 181 -2.74 -14.52 1.46
CA VAL A 181 -3.03 -13.34 0.61
C VAL A 181 -3.83 -12.30 1.40
N ASN A 182 -4.82 -12.73 2.20
CA ASN A 182 -5.60 -11.84 3.06
C ASN A 182 -4.72 -11.14 4.11
N LEU A 183 -3.83 -11.88 4.79
CA LEU A 183 -2.88 -11.27 5.72
C LEU A 183 -2.01 -10.22 5.04
N MET A 184 -1.48 -10.52 3.85
CA MET A 184 -0.68 -9.57 3.07
C MET A 184 -1.49 -8.35 2.62
N GLU A 185 -2.77 -8.51 2.29
CA GLU A 185 -3.67 -7.41 1.95
C GLU A 185 -3.86 -6.46 3.13
N ILE A 186 -4.12 -6.99 4.32
CA ILE A 186 -4.27 -6.21 5.55
C ILE A 186 -2.97 -5.44 5.87
N VAL A 187 -1.81 -6.06 5.64
CA VAL A 187 -0.51 -5.48 5.98
C VAL A 187 -0.03 -4.46 4.96
N LEU A 188 -0.29 -4.69 3.68
CA LEU A 188 0.17 -3.82 2.60
C LEU A 188 -0.80 -2.68 2.27
N GLY A 189 -2.07 -2.79 2.63
CA GLY A 189 -3.08 -1.77 2.36
C GLY A 189 -3.10 -1.36 0.88
N ASP A 190 -2.91 -0.07 0.61
CA ASP A 190 -2.96 0.46 -0.76
C ASP A 190 -1.89 -0.12 -1.70
N TYR A 191 -0.81 -0.70 -1.17
CA TYR A 191 0.26 -1.30 -1.99
C TYR A 191 -0.11 -2.67 -2.56
N LYS A 192 -1.19 -3.31 -2.10
CA LYS A 192 -1.72 -4.54 -2.71
C LYS A 192 -2.68 -4.19 -3.86
N GLY A 193 -2.63 -4.94 -4.92
CA GLY A 193 -3.57 -4.82 -6.05
C GLY A 193 -4.07 -6.17 -6.51
N ASP A 194 -5.36 -6.25 -6.84
CA ASP A 194 -5.95 -7.37 -7.56
C ASP A 194 -5.87 -7.12 -9.05
N VAL A 195 -5.52 -8.16 -9.79
CA VAL A 195 -5.31 -8.07 -11.24
C VAL A 195 -6.08 -9.20 -11.91
N PRO A 196 -6.81 -8.91 -12.99
CA PRO A 196 -7.45 -9.98 -13.74
C PRO A 196 -6.39 -10.88 -14.38
N LEU A 197 -6.65 -12.18 -14.38
CA LEU A 197 -5.76 -13.18 -14.98
C LEU A 197 -5.50 -12.92 -16.47
N THR A 198 -6.48 -12.37 -17.16
CA THR A 198 -6.38 -11.98 -18.59
C THR A 198 -5.20 -11.07 -18.88
N LEU A 199 -4.71 -10.32 -17.88
CA LEU A 199 -3.52 -9.49 -18.03
C LEU A 199 -2.27 -10.29 -18.43
N VAL A 200 -2.16 -11.55 -18.00
CA VAL A 200 -1.00 -12.43 -18.31
C VAL A 200 -1.33 -13.59 -19.24
N THR A 201 -2.60 -13.80 -19.63
CA THR A 201 -3.02 -14.90 -20.50
C THR A 201 -3.39 -14.42 -21.89
N ASP A 202 -3.99 -13.25 -22.01
CA ASP A 202 -4.48 -12.73 -23.27
C ASP A 202 -3.36 -12.10 -24.13
N ARG A 203 -3.63 -11.99 -25.41
CA ARG A 203 -2.82 -11.18 -26.30
C ARG A 203 -3.05 -9.71 -25.97
N ARG A 204 -2.00 -8.90 -26.06
CA ARG A 204 -2.12 -7.46 -25.91
C ARG A 204 -3.21 -6.91 -26.81
N GLY A 205 -4.05 -6.05 -26.24
CA GLY A 205 -4.99 -5.24 -26.99
C GLY A 205 -4.30 -4.32 -28.01
N LYS A 206 -5.09 -3.65 -28.84
CA LYS A 206 -4.59 -2.68 -29.83
C LYS A 206 -3.82 -1.55 -29.13
N VAL A 207 -2.74 -1.08 -29.75
CA VAL A 207 -1.99 0.10 -29.29
C VAL A 207 -2.94 1.28 -29.11
N GLY A 208 -2.92 1.92 -27.95
CA GLY A 208 -3.83 3.02 -27.59
C GLY A 208 -5.20 2.58 -27.07
N GLY A 209 -5.46 1.28 -26.94
CA GLY A 209 -6.68 0.75 -26.32
C GLY A 209 -6.78 1.08 -24.81
N LEU A 210 -7.98 0.91 -24.26
CA LEU A 210 -8.20 1.04 -22.82
C LEU A 210 -7.56 -0.15 -22.11
N ALA A 211 -6.85 0.13 -21.02
CA ALA A 211 -6.22 -0.86 -20.14
C ALA A 211 -6.26 -0.36 -18.69
N PRO A 212 -7.46 -0.22 -18.10
CA PRO A 212 -7.63 0.29 -16.75
C PRO A 212 -6.95 -0.61 -15.72
N GLU A 213 -6.87 -1.92 -15.98
CA GLU A 213 -6.18 -2.92 -15.15
C GLU A 213 -4.67 -2.62 -15.02
N ILE A 214 -4.04 -2.06 -16.05
CA ILE A 214 -2.64 -1.62 -16.00
C ILE A 214 -2.52 -0.33 -15.18
N VAL A 215 -3.44 0.61 -15.37
CA VAL A 215 -3.44 1.89 -14.65
C VAL A 215 -3.51 1.69 -13.14
N GLN A 216 -4.31 0.72 -12.68
CA GLN A 216 -4.47 0.39 -11.26
C GLN A 216 -3.19 -0.18 -10.61
N LEU A 217 -2.23 -0.64 -11.42
CA LEU A 217 -0.98 -1.20 -10.93
C LEU A 217 0.09 -0.16 -10.62
N LYS A 218 -0.12 1.11 -10.97
CA LYS A 218 0.85 2.16 -10.66
C LYS A 218 1.05 2.26 -9.14
N GLY A 219 2.30 2.19 -8.67
CA GLY A 219 2.68 2.26 -7.26
C GLY A 219 2.41 0.98 -6.46
N LYS A 220 1.68 -0.01 -7.00
CA LYS A 220 1.45 -1.29 -6.32
C LYS A 220 2.76 -2.06 -6.15
N ARG A 221 2.84 -2.87 -5.08
CA ARG A 221 4.01 -3.67 -4.71
C ARG A 221 3.75 -5.17 -4.67
N TYR A 222 2.49 -5.55 -4.48
CA TYR A 222 2.03 -6.94 -4.45
C TYR A 222 0.78 -7.05 -5.33
N ALA A 223 0.94 -7.62 -6.53
CA ALA A 223 -0.13 -7.77 -7.52
C ALA A 223 -0.55 -9.24 -7.61
N VAL A 224 -1.80 -9.52 -7.20
CA VAL A 224 -2.32 -10.88 -7.09
C VAL A 224 -3.36 -11.13 -8.17
N MET A 225 -3.21 -12.25 -8.86
CA MET A 225 -4.19 -12.82 -9.77
C MET A 225 -4.75 -14.09 -9.15
N GLN A 226 -6.05 -14.32 -9.34
CA GLN A 226 -6.71 -15.48 -8.72
C GLN A 226 -7.39 -16.34 -9.80
N GLU A 227 -7.41 -17.63 -9.50
CA GLU A 227 -8.23 -18.65 -10.17
C GLU A 227 -8.09 -18.75 -11.68
N PRO A 228 -6.91 -19.15 -12.21
CA PRO A 228 -6.82 -19.55 -13.60
C PRO A 228 -7.72 -20.75 -13.87
N SER A 229 -8.41 -20.72 -15.00
CA SER A 229 -9.18 -21.85 -15.51
C SER A 229 -8.24 -22.96 -15.98
N LYS A 230 -8.73 -24.20 -15.99
CA LYS A 230 -7.97 -25.31 -16.54
C LYS A 230 -7.69 -25.07 -18.03
N GLY A 231 -6.42 -25.01 -18.40
CA GLY A 231 -5.99 -24.75 -19.77
C GLY A 231 -5.59 -23.30 -20.04
N ASP A 232 -5.73 -22.39 -19.08
CA ASP A 232 -5.19 -21.04 -19.21
C ASP A 232 -3.66 -21.08 -19.36
N ARG A 233 -3.18 -20.30 -20.32
CA ARG A 233 -1.79 -20.29 -20.71
C ARG A 233 -1.16 -18.92 -20.49
N VAL A 234 0.03 -18.93 -19.93
CA VAL A 234 0.80 -17.70 -19.72
C VAL A 234 1.27 -17.11 -21.06
N ASN A 235 0.97 -15.84 -21.29
CA ASN A 235 1.61 -15.05 -22.33
C ASN A 235 2.98 -14.59 -21.85
N GLU A 236 4.01 -15.23 -22.34
CA GLU A 236 5.39 -15.08 -21.89
C GLU A 236 5.94 -13.67 -22.13
N GLY A 237 5.56 -13.03 -23.24
CA GLY A 237 6.00 -11.68 -23.55
C GLY A 237 5.46 -10.66 -22.55
N ILE A 238 4.17 -10.78 -22.22
CA ILE A 238 3.53 -9.89 -21.24
C ILE A 238 4.10 -10.17 -19.84
N MET A 239 4.21 -11.43 -19.43
CA MET A 239 4.79 -11.82 -18.15
C MET A 239 6.22 -11.26 -17.99
N LYS A 240 7.06 -11.39 -19.00
CA LYS A 240 8.42 -10.83 -18.99
C LYS A 240 8.42 -9.33 -18.80
N GLN A 241 7.55 -8.61 -19.48
CA GLN A 241 7.46 -7.15 -19.37
C GLN A 241 6.97 -6.73 -17.99
N LEU A 242 5.92 -7.37 -17.45
CA LEU A 242 5.37 -7.05 -16.13
C LEU A 242 6.35 -7.33 -14.99
N THR A 243 7.25 -8.29 -15.18
CA THR A 243 8.25 -8.66 -14.17
C THR A 243 9.61 -8.01 -14.37
N SER A 244 9.83 -7.28 -15.46
CA SER A 244 11.17 -6.75 -15.79
C SER A 244 11.63 -5.66 -14.82
N GLY A 245 10.71 -4.82 -14.33
CA GLY A 245 11.02 -3.63 -13.52
C GLY A 245 11.86 -2.56 -14.24
N LYS A 246 12.28 -2.82 -15.47
CA LYS A 246 13.11 -1.93 -16.30
C LYS A 246 12.39 -1.45 -17.56
N ASP A 247 11.37 -2.16 -18.00
CA ASP A 247 10.56 -1.80 -19.15
C ASP A 247 9.28 -1.10 -18.68
N PRO A 248 8.99 0.11 -19.18
CA PRO A 248 7.77 0.80 -18.81
C PRO A 248 6.55 0.07 -19.37
N ILE A 249 5.49 0.03 -18.59
CA ILE A 249 4.18 -0.40 -19.04
C ILE A 249 3.28 0.82 -19.21
N GLN A 250 2.33 0.71 -20.14
CA GLN A 250 1.44 1.80 -20.50
C GLN A 250 -0.01 1.36 -20.41
N GLY A 251 -0.84 2.23 -19.88
CA GLY A 251 -2.27 2.01 -19.78
C GLY A 251 -3.06 3.32 -19.84
N ARG A 252 -4.33 3.21 -20.22
CA ARG A 252 -5.28 4.31 -20.20
C ARG A 252 -6.60 3.82 -19.63
N ALA A 253 -7.12 4.51 -18.63
CA ALA A 253 -8.45 4.26 -18.10
C ALA A 253 -9.51 5.05 -18.88
N PRO A 254 -10.80 4.65 -18.83
CA PRO A 254 -11.89 5.45 -19.34
C PRO A 254 -11.83 6.89 -18.81
N TYR A 255 -12.16 7.84 -19.67
CA TYR A 255 -12.18 9.28 -19.36
C TYR A 255 -10.81 9.91 -19.03
N MET A 256 -9.71 9.16 -19.11
CA MET A 256 -8.37 9.74 -19.01
C MET A 256 -7.95 10.29 -20.38
N PRO A 257 -7.58 11.59 -20.48
CA PRO A 257 -7.18 12.20 -21.75
C PRO A 257 -5.84 11.65 -22.27
N GLN A 258 -4.97 11.19 -21.35
CA GLN A 258 -3.62 10.76 -21.67
C GLN A 258 -3.36 9.32 -21.19
N THR A 259 -2.50 8.63 -21.93
CA THR A 259 -1.93 7.34 -21.52
C THR A 259 -0.89 7.58 -20.42
N ILE A 260 -0.98 6.84 -19.34
CA ILE A 260 0.10 6.84 -18.31
C ILE A 260 1.14 5.79 -18.65
N SER A 261 2.39 6.11 -18.33
CA SER A 261 3.53 5.20 -18.45
C SER A 261 4.26 5.13 -17.12
N PHE A 262 4.57 3.93 -16.63
CA PHE A 262 5.30 3.75 -15.39
C PHE A 262 6.07 2.43 -15.39
N TYR A 263 7.09 2.33 -14.52
CA TYR A 263 7.84 1.11 -14.32
C TYR A 263 7.15 0.21 -13.29
N PRO A 264 7.00 -1.11 -13.55
CA PRO A 264 6.44 -2.05 -12.60
C PRO A 264 7.23 -2.08 -11.29
N GLN A 265 6.54 -1.90 -10.16
CA GLN A 265 7.12 -1.96 -8.82
C GLN A 265 6.65 -3.20 -8.04
N PHE A 266 5.74 -3.94 -8.60
CA PHE A 266 5.06 -5.05 -7.94
C PHE A 266 5.76 -6.39 -8.14
N LYS A 267 5.57 -7.28 -7.17
CA LYS A 267 5.80 -8.73 -7.31
C LYS A 267 4.50 -9.34 -7.81
N LEU A 268 4.60 -10.01 -8.94
CA LEU A 268 3.46 -10.63 -9.59
C LEU A 268 3.24 -12.03 -9.02
N VAL A 269 2.01 -12.29 -8.57
CA VAL A 269 1.60 -13.55 -7.96
C VAL A 269 0.32 -14.05 -8.63
N VAL A 270 0.24 -15.35 -8.87
CA VAL A 270 -0.99 -16.03 -9.23
C VAL A 270 -1.30 -17.13 -8.23
N THR A 271 -2.52 -17.18 -7.72
CA THR A 271 -3.00 -18.31 -6.91
C THR A 271 -3.73 -19.31 -7.81
N CYS A 272 -3.28 -20.53 -7.85
CA CYS A 272 -3.85 -21.57 -8.73
C CYS A 272 -3.93 -22.93 -8.02
N ASN A 273 -4.85 -23.77 -8.49
CA ASN A 273 -4.95 -25.14 -8.01
C ASN A 273 -3.98 -26.07 -8.77
N VAL A 274 -3.75 -25.75 -10.04
CA VAL A 274 -2.86 -26.50 -10.95
C VAL A 274 -1.95 -25.51 -11.65
N LEU A 275 -0.73 -25.89 -11.92
CA LEU A 275 0.24 -25.06 -12.64
C LEU A 275 -0.34 -24.67 -14.03
N MET A 276 -0.24 -23.39 -14.36
CA MET A 276 -0.63 -22.88 -15.67
C MET A 276 0.28 -23.41 -16.77
N GLU A 277 -0.27 -23.57 -17.98
CA GLU A 277 0.51 -24.02 -19.13
C GLU A 277 1.52 -22.97 -19.57
N ILE A 278 2.78 -23.39 -19.74
CA ILE A 278 3.89 -22.56 -20.21
C ILE A 278 4.57 -23.33 -21.36
N LYS A 279 4.48 -22.80 -22.57
CA LYS A 279 5.00 -23.49 -23.76
C LYS A 279 6.41 -23.04 -24.18
N SER A 280 7.05 -22.21 -23.36
CA SER A 280 8.35 -21.65 -23.68
C SER A 280 9.48 -22.65 -23.50
N ASN A 281 10.39 -22.66 -24.46
CA ASN A 281 11.72 -23.27 -24.33
C ASN A 281 12.80 -22.21 -23.94
N ASP A 282 12.40 -20.96 -23.67
CA ASP A 282 13.29 -19.84 -23.46
C ASP A 282 13.72 -19.75 -21.98
N HIS A 283 15.02 -19.73 -21.76
CA HIS A 283 15.61 -19.57 -20.44
C HIS A 283 15.15 -18.28 -19.72
N GLY A 284 14.91 -17.19 -20.49
CA GLY A 284 14.42 -15.92 -19.94
C GLY A 284 13.04 -16.02 -19.29
N THR A 285 12.17 -16.93 -19.76
CA THR A 285 10.88 -17.26 -19.16
C THR A 285 11.06 -18.06 -17.88
N TRP A 286 11.78 -19.17 -17.96
CA TRP A 286 11.89 -20.13 -16.84
C TRP A 286 12.64 -19.55 -15.64
N ARG A 287 13.65 -18.71 -15.84
CA ARG A 287 14.36 -18.05 -14.74
C ARG A 287 13.45 -17.14 -13.88
N ARG A 288 12.31 -16.70 -14.43
CA ARG A 288 11.36 -15.82 -13.74
C ARG A 288 10.31 -16.58 -12.92
N ILE A 289 10.00 -17.80 -13.34
CA ILE A 289 8.92 -18.58 -12.74
C ILE A 289 9.38 -19.18 -11.41
N ARG A 290 8.54 -19.01 -10.40
CA ARG A 290 8.69 -19.60 -9.08
C ARG A 290 7.42 -20.35 -8.75
N ALA A 291 7.49 -21.66 -8.86
CA ALA A 291 6.42 -22.55 -8.40
C ALA A 291 6.51 -22.69 -6.88
N VAL A 292 5.53 -22.21 -6.17
CA VAL A 292 5.43 -22.24 -4.71
C VAL A 292 4.33 -23.22 -4.32
N PRO A 293 4.68 -24.47 -3.98
CA PRO A 293 3.70 -25.47 -3.59
C PRO A 293 3.20 -25.23 -2.16
N PHE A 294 1.90 -25.08 -1.98
CA PHE A 294 1.23 -25.10 -0.69
C PHE A 294 0.84 -26.53 -0.37
N LYS A 295 1.75 -27.27 0.29
CA LYS A 295 1.63 -28.70 0.57
C LYS A 295 0.80 -29.02 1.81
N SER A 296 0.55 -28.03 2.65
CA SER A 296 -0.21 -28.20 3.88
C SER A 296 -1.69 -28.39 3.63
N LEU A 297 -2.32 -29.19 4.46
CA LEU A 297 -3.77 -29.39 4.49
C LEU A 297 -4.29 -29.00 5.88
N PHE A 298 -5.16 -27.99 5.92
CA PHE A 298 -5.84 -27.59 7.15
C PHE A 298 -7.21 -28.26 7.22
N THR A 299 -7.40 -29.14 8.19
CA THR A 299 -8.61 -29.97 8.33
C THR A 299 -9.09 -30.02 9.78
N GLU A 300 -10.36 -30.35 9.98
CA GLU A 300 -10.92 -30.56 11.32
C GLU A 300 -10.38 -31.83 12.01
N LYS A 301 -9.88 -32.78 11.24
CA LYS A 301 -9.38 -34.07 11.73
C LYS A 301 -8.06 -34.42 11.03
N PRO A 302 -6.95 -33.79 11.45
CA PRO A 302 -5.65 -34.14 10.90
C PRO A 302 -5.25 -35.56 11.23
N VAL A 303 -4.68 -36.25 10.26
CA VAL A 303 -4.19 -37.65 10.40
C VAL A 303 -2.68 -37.62 10.44
N GLU A 304 -2.10 -38.07 11.55
CA GLU A 304 -0.65 -38.18 11.68
C GLU A 304 -0.13 -39.38 10.85
N GLY A 305 1.00 -39.14 10.16
CA GLY A 305 1.68 -40.22 9.41
C GLY A 305 1.01 -40.62 8.08
N ASP A 306 0.09 -39.79 7.56
CA ASP A 306 -0.46 -40.00 6.22
C ASP A 306 0.65 -39.79 5.16
N ALA A 307 0.97 -40.89 4.44
CA ALA A 307 2.05 -40.90 3.46
C ALA A 307 1.73 -40.02 2.22
N GLU A 308 0.46 -39.85 1.85
CA GLU A 308 0.03 -39.05 0.71
C GLU A 308 -0.05 -37.56 1.07
N LYS A 309 -0.40 -37.23 2.32
CA LYS A 309 -0.57 -35.87 2.83
C LYS A 309 0.14 -35.71 4.17
N PRO A 310 1.47 -35.65 4.18
CA PRO A 310 2.26 -35.70 5.43
C PRO A 310 2.13 -34.41 6.27
N TYR A 311 1.63 -33.34 5.71
CA TYR A 311 1.54 -32.03 6.38
C TYR A 311 0.08 -31.66 6.63
N GLN A 312 -0.54 -32.30 7.63
CA GLN A 312 -1.90 -32.00 8.04
C GLN A 312 -1.92 -31.28 9.36
N PHE A 313 -2.69 -30.18 9.42
CA PHE A 313 -2.82 -29.30 10.58
C PHE A 313 -4.29 -29.10 10.93
N LEU A 314 -4.56 -28.86 12.21
CA LEU A 314 -5.91 -28.51 12.64
C LEU A 314 -6.28 -27.12 12.09
N ILE A 315 -7.44 -27.06 11.44
CA ILE A 315 -7.95 -25.79 10.91
C ILE A 315 -8.30 -24.82 12.05
N ASP A 316 -7.76 -23.61 11.97
CA ASP A 316 -8.13 -22.51 12.84
C ASP A 316 -9.18 -21.64 12.14
N LYS A 317 -10.46 -21.78 12.53
CA LYS A 317 -11.57 -21.03 11.94
C LYS A 317 -11.57 -19.54 12.35
N THR A 318 -10.77 -19.17 13.34
CA THR A 318 -10.67 -17.79 13.85
C THR A 318 -9.38 -17.10 13.41
N ILE A 319 -8.66 -17.69 12.46
CA ILE A 319 -7.35 -17.15 12.03
C ILE A 319 -7.43 -15.71 11.53
N ASP A 320 -8.48 -15.35 10.79
CA ASP A 320 -8.67 -13.99 10.26
C ASP A 320 -8.86 -12.96 11.38
N GLU A 321 -9.49 -13.32 12.50
CA GLU A 321 -9.65 -12.43 13.67
C GLU A 321 -8.30 -12.11 14.35
N LYS A 322 -7.32 -13.01 14.23
CA LYS A 322 -5.97 -12.82 14.79
C LYS A 322 -5.17 -11.80 13.99
N PHE A 323 -5.47 -11.62 12.70
CA PHE A 323 -4.73 -10.73 11.81
C PHE A 323 -4.75 -9.27 12.28
N ASP A 324 -5.86 -8.79 12.83
CA ASP A 324 -5.92 -7.45 13.42
C ASP A 324 -4.90 -7.23 14.53
N SER A 325 -4.63 -8.27 15.32
CA SER A 325 -3.62 -8.22 16.38
C SER A 325 -2.19 -8.46 15.88
N TRP A 326 -2.01 -9.08 14.72
CA TRP A 326 -0.72 -9.48 14.14
C TRP A 326 -0.15 -8.46 13.16
N LYS A 327 -1.01 -7.71 12.44
CA LYS A 327 -0.65 -6.91 11.27
C LYS A 327 0.56 -6.01 11.49
N GLU A 328 0.64 -5.29 12.61
CA GLU A 328 1.75 -4.39 12.93
C GLU A 328 3.04 -5.17 13.25
N VAL A 329 2.93 -6.29 13.99
CA VAL A 329 4.07 -7.14 14.31
C VAL A 329 4.57 -7.86 13.07
N PHE A 330 3.67 -8.34 12.22
CA PHE A 330 4.03 -8.99 10.96
C PHE A 330 4.70 -8.00 10.01
N LEU A 331 4.19 -6.77 9.88
CA LEU A 331 4.86 -5.70 9.14
C LEU A 331 6.28 -5.46 9.66
N ALA A 332 6.45 -5.35 11.00
CA ALA A 332 7.77 -5.15 11.60
C ALA A 332 8.74 -6.32 11.35
N MET A 333 8.24 -7.57 11.37
CA MET A 333 9.03 -8.75 11.00
C MET A 333 9.46 -8.72 9.53
N LEU A 334 8.56 -8.32 8.62
CA LEU A 334 8.87 -8.16 7.20
C LEU A 334 9.91 -7.04 6.97
N VAL A 335 9.75 -5.88 7.63
CA VAL A 335 10.70 -4.75 7.56
C VAL A 335 12.08 -5.15 8.06
N LYS A 336 12.15 -5.91 9.17
CA LYS A 336 13.44 -6.40 9.71
C LYS A 336 14.17 -7.31 8.73
N ARG A 337 13.44 -8.02 7.86
CA ARG A 337 13.99 -8.96 6.89
C ARG A 337 14.30 -8.32 5.54
N ALA A 338 13.62 -7.24 5.16
CA ALA A 338 13.79 -6.51 3.90
C ALA A 338 15.06 -5.67 3.86
#